data_91b8afc8f5f98c642511e0aea88a5c6d
#
_entry.id   91b8afc8f5f98c642511e0aea88a5c6d
#
_cell.length_a   1.000
_cell.length_b   1.000
_cell.length_c   1.000
_cell.angle_alpha   90.00
_cell.angle_beta   90.00
_cell.angle_gamma   90.00
#
_symmetry.space_group_name_H-M   'P 1'
#
loop_
_entity.id
_entity.type
_entity.pdbx_description
1 polymer ?
#
loop_
_entity_poly.entity_id
_entity_poly.type
_entity_poly.pdbx_seq_one_letter_code
_entity_poly.pdbx_strand_id
1 'polypeptide(L)'
;MLNDALARLTIAQLKSLMRWLPDTSPTGKKDLLIGQISRSLDDDGLRTLWDRLDDIQRMAVAEAAYAPDGLFDGKRFRAKYGRLPDFTVMEDGRRSYYGRPTALGLFLYYEAGCYRLPFDLRERLQSFVLEPLPVRLSPVETLPVKAGEKRLTVRCNERDATIDLLVLLRLTDQGKVQVSDKTSLPGTATQRLLTDHLAGGDFYVPPRKQRQRSAEIGPIKAFSWPLLLQAAGLAQRNGSKLSLSDMGRKALASVPAKVLRAIWSKWLKSSLFDEFSRIDVIKGQKSKEN
;
A
#
# COMPACT_ATOMS: atom_id res chain seq x y z
N MET A 1 -18.98 7.12 -18.64
CA MET A 1 -19.90 6.21 -19.37
C MET A 1 -19.12 5.40 -20.38
N LEU A 2 -19.66 4.24 -20.85
CA LEU A 2 -18.99 3.38 -21.84
C LEU A 2 -18.62 4.14 -23.13
N ASN A 3 -19.56 4.89 -23.66
CA ASN A 3 -19.32 5.66 -24.89
C ASN A 3 -18.20 6.68 -24.78
N ASP A 4 -18.04 7.31 -23.61
CA ASP A 4 -16.94 8.25 -23.36
C ASP A 4 -15.59 7.53 -23.31
N ALA A 5 -15.55 6.33 -22.70
CA ALA A 5 -14.35 5.49 -22.68
C ALA A 5 -13.97 5.04 -24.09
N LEU A 6 -14.91 4.56 -24.89
CA LEU A 6 -14.71 4.18 -26.28
C LEU A 6 -14.28 5.35 -27.15
N ALA A 7 -14.84 6.54 -26.97
CA ALA A 7 -14.49 7.73 -27.72
C ALA A 7 -13.03 8.18 -27.56
N ARG A 8 -12.38 7.81 -26.45
CA ARG A 8 -10.95 8.08 -26.22
C ARG A 8 -10.02 7.13 -26.97
N LEU A 9 -10.52 5.98 -27.40
CA LEU A 9 -9.71 4.99 -28.13
C LEU A 9 -9.48 5.42 -29.59
N THR A 10 -8.35 5.01 -30.13
CA THR A 10 -8.05 5.15 -31.56
C THR A 10 -8.89 4.17 -32.38
N ILE A 11 -9.06 4.43 -33.68
CA ILE A 11 -9.75 3.53 -34.62
C ILE A 11 -9.08 2.15 -34.63
N ALA A 12 -7.74 2.10 -34.55
CA ALA A 12 -7.00 0.85 -34.53
C ALA A 12 -7.32 0.02 -33.25
N GLN A 13 -7.41 0.68 -32.10
CA GLN A 13 -7.79 0.03 -30.83
C GLN A 13 -9.24 -0.47 -30.87
N LEU A 14 -10.18 0.34 -31.36
CA LEU A 14 -11.58 -0.07 -31.51
C LEU A 14 -11.70 -1.30 -32.44
N LYS A 15 -11.05 -1.30 -33.60
CA LYS A 15 -11.01 -2.45 -34.51
C LYS A 15 -10.40 -3.70 -33.87
N SER A 16 -9.40 -3.51 -33.01
CA SER A 16 -8.77 -4.61 -32.29
C SER A 16 -9.71 -5.22 -31.24
N LEU A 17 -10.48 -4.39 -30.53
CA LEU A 17 -11.49 -4.85 -29.58
C LEU A 17 -12.67 -5.56 -30.24
N MET A 18 -13.10 -5.11 -31.43
CA MET A 18 -14.20 -5.72 -32.18
C MET A 18 -13.96 -7.19 -32.53
N ARG A 19 -12.71 -7.64 -32.60
CA ARG A 19 -12.39 -9.07 -32.87
C ARG A 19 -12.89 -10.03 -31.79
N TRP A 20 -13.16 -9.48 -30.59
CA TRP A 20 -13.70 -10.25 -29.46
C TRP A 20 -15.23 -10.34 -29.49
N LEU A 21 -15.88 -9.51 -30.35
CA LEU A 21 -17.32 -9.47 -30.48
C LEU A 21 -17.81 -10.45 -31.55
N PRO A 22 -18.93 -11.16 -31.35
CA PRO A 22 -19.54 -11.98 -32.41
C PRO A 22 -20.08 -11.09 -33.51
N ASP A 23 -20.11 -11.62 -34.74
CA ASP A 23 -20.78 -11.06 -35.92
C ASP A 23 -20.48 -9.58 -36.24
N THR A 24 -19.28 -9.09 -35.88
CA THR A 24 -18.87 -7.71 -36.14
C THR A 24 -17.83 -7.64 -37.26
N SER A 25 -18.04 -6.74 -38.24
CA SER A 25 -17.02 -6.40 -39.21
C SER A 25 -16.30 -5.11 -38.81
N PRO A 26 -14.97 -5.12 -38.63
CA PRO A 26 -14.20 -3.97 -38.17
C PRO A 26 -14.00 -2.92 -39.27
N THR A 27 -15.08 -2.55 -39.97
CA THR A 27 -15.10 -1.55 -41.04
C THR A 27 -15.92 -0.34 -40.66
N GLY A 28 -15.50 0.83 -41.09
CA GLY A 28 -16.27 2.05 -40.92
C GLY A 28 -15.56 3.17 -40.15
N LYS A 29 -16.28 4.28 -40.00
CA LYS A 29 -15.86 5.47 -39.22
C LYS A 29 -15.92 5.18 -37.73
N LYS A 30 -15.20 5.99 -36.93
CA LYS A 30 -15.07 5.83 -35.47
C LYS A 30 -16.42 5.68 -34.76
N ASP A 31 -17.39 6.53 -35.10
CA ASP A 31 -18.71 6.52 -34.45
C ASP A 31 -19.50 5.23 -34.73
N LEU A 32 -19.36 4.67 -35.91
CA LEU A 32 -19.97 3.38 -36.26
C LEU A 32 -19.35 2.25 -35.44
N LEU A 33 -18.03 2.24 -35.28
CA LEU A 33 -17.35 1.24 -34.47
C LEU A 33 -17.77 1.33 -32.99
N ILE A 34 -17.85 2.55 -32.44
CA ILE A 34 -18.36 2.78 -31.09
C ILE A 34 -19.77 2.26 -30.93
N GLY A 35 -20.66 2.62 -31.86
CA GLY A 35 -22.05 2.15 -31.83
C GLY A 35 -22.22 0.65 -31.97
N GLN A 36 -21.33 -0.03 -32.73
CA GLN A 36 -21.33 -1.49 -32.84
C GLN A 36 -20.86 -2.13 -31.51
N ILE A 37 -19.76 -1.66 -30.93
CA ILE A 37 -19.25 -2.16 -29.65
C ILE A 37 -20.29 -1.94 -28.55
N SER A 38 -20.88 -0.74 -28.45
CA SER A 38 -21.87 -0.45 -27.41
C SER A 38 -23.13 -1.32 -27.51
N ARG A 39 -23.57 -1.63 -28.72
CA ARG A 39 -24.72 -2.55 -28.94
C ARG A 39 -24.39 -4.00 -28.58
N SER A 40 -23.18 -4.45 -28.89
CA SER A 40 -22.73 -5.81 -28.57
C SER A 40 -22.42 -6.00 -27.07
N LEU A 41 -22.37 -4.92 -26.30
CA LEU A 41 -22.22 -4.93 -24.85
C LEU A 41 -23.60 -4.76 -24.16
N ASP A 42 -24.69 -5.29 -24.75
CA ASP A 42 -25.97 -5.50 -24.07
C ASP A 42 -25.87 -6.62 -23.01
N ASP A 43 -26.94 -6.94 -22.32
CA ASP A 43 -26.88 -7.88 -21.19
C ASP A 43 -26.48 -9.29 -21.58
N ASP A 44 -26.92 -9.77 -22.73
CA ASP A 44 -26.56 -11.09 -23.25
C ASP A 44 -25.14 -11.08 -23.81
N GLY A 45 -24.74 -10.00 -24.48
CA GLY A 45 -23.39 -9.81 -24.97
C GLY A 45 -22.37 -9.71 -23.85
N LEU A 46 -22.68 -9.03 -22.74
CA LEU A 46 -21.82 -8.97 -21.56
C LEU A 46 -21.60 -10.35 -20.94
N ARG A 47 -22.63 -11.18 -20.82
CA ARG A 47 -22.52 -12.56 -20.34
C ARG A 47 -21.66 -13.40 -21.26
N THR A 48 -21.89 -13.33 -22.57
CA THR A 48 -21.10 -14.05 -23.57
C THR A 48 -19.62 -13.66 -23.53
N LEU A 49 -19.32 -12.37 -23.36
CA LEU A 49 -17.95 -11.88 -23.25
C LEU A 49 -17.30 -12.22 -21.90
N TRP A 50 -18.08 -12.20 -20.84
CA TRP A 50 -17.63 -12.68 -19.51
C TRP A 50 -17.15 -14.12 -19.56
N ASP A 51 -17.86 -14.99 -20.26
CA ASP A 51 -17.50 -16.40 -20.41
C ASP A 51 -16.21 -16.62 -21.21
N ARG A 52 -15.83 -15.65 -22.05
CA ARG A 52 -14.57 -15.67 -22.81
C ARG A 52 -13.35 -15.18 -22.03
N LEU A 53 -13.55 -14.56 -20.87
CA LEU A 53 -12.46 -14.14 -20.01
C LEU A 53 -11.85 -15.36 -19.29
N ASP A 54 -10.53 -15.37 -19.11
CA ASP A 54 -9.91 -16.31 -18.19
C ASP A 54 -10.22 -15.98 -16.72
N ASP A 55 -9.91 -16.89 -15.80
CA ASP A 55 -10.25 -16.73 -14.38
C ASP A 55 -9.64 -15.47 -13.77
N ILE A 56 -8.41 -15.12 -14.11
CA ILE A 56 -7.74 -13.92 -13.60
C ILE A 56 -8.37 -12.65 -14.17
N GLN A 57 -8.76 -12.65 -15.43
CA GLN A 57 -9.48 -11.54 -16.06
C GLN A 57 -10.88 -11.37 -15.45
N ARG A 58 -11.61 -12.45 -15.20
CA ARG A 58 -12.90 -12.43 -14.48
C ARG A 58 -12.76 -11.81 -13.10
N MET A 59 -11.75 -12.25 -12.34
CA MET A 59 -11.46 -11.67 -11.02
C MET A 59 -11.16 -10.17 -11.12
N ALA A 60 -10.43 -9.72 -12.14
CA ALA A 60 -10.12 -8.31 -12.32
C ALA A 60 -11.35 -7.45 -12.62
N VAL A 61 -12.25 -7.93 -13.49
CA VAL A 61 -13.52 -7.27 -13.77
C VAL A 61 -14.41 -7.25 -12.52
N ALA A 62 -14.49 -8.38 -11.79
CA ALA A 62 -15.25 -8.45 -10.55
C ALA A 62 -14.76 -7.46 -9.49
N GLU A 63 -13.44 -7.37 -9.25
CA GLU A 63 -12.86 -6.40 -8.30
C GLU A 63 -13.20 -4.96 -8.71
N ALA A 64 -13.13 -4.61 -10.01
CA ALA A 64 -13.50 -3.30 -10.49
C ALA A 64 -15.01 -3.04 -10.41
N ALA A 65 -15.85 -4.06 -10.66
CA ALA A 65 -17.31 -3.93 -10.58
C ALA A 65 -17.78 -3.59 -9.14
N TYR A 66 -17.12 -4.11 -8.14
CA TYR A 66 -17.45 -3.86 -6.73
C TYR A 66 -16.59 -2.75 -6.07
N ALA A 67 -15.60 -2.21 -6.78
CA ALA A 67 -14.87 -1.04 -6.31
C ALA A 67 -15.78 0.21 -6.33
N PRO A 68 -15.72 1.13 -5.34
CA PRO A 68 -16.62 2.28 -5.22
C PRO A 68 -16.73 3.14 -6.48
N ASP A 69 -15.63 3.29 -7.21
CA ASP A 69 -15.48 4.15 -8.40
C ASP A 69 -15.18 3.38 -9.69
N GLY A 70 -15.34 2.05 -9.69
CA GLY A 70 -14.98 1.18 -10.80
C GLY A 70 -13.48 1.06 -11.07
N LEU A 71 -12.64 1.50 -10.13
CA LEU A 71 -11.18 1.50 -10.28
C LEU A 71 -10.59 0.10 -10.11
N PHE A 72 -9.77 -0.32 -11.06
CA PHE A 72 -8.95 -1.52 -10.92
C PHE A 72 -7.61 -1.16 -10.26
N ASP A 73 -7.47 -1.55 -8.99
CA ASP A 73 -6.20 -1.42 -8.25
C ASP A 73 -5.30 -2.63 -8.50
N GLY A 74 -4.37 -2.49 -9.42
CA GLY A 74 -3.44 -3.58 -9.79
C GLY A 74 -2.51 -4.00 -8.64
N LYS A 75 -2.17 -3.12 -7.69
CA LYS A 75 -1.33 -3.47 -6.53
C LYS A 75 -2.10 -4.36 -5.57
N ARG A 76 -3.33 -3.93 -5.20
CA ARG A 76 -4.24 -4.70 -4.35
C ARG A 76 -4.60 -6.02 -5.00
N PHE A 77 -4.89 -6.02 -6.31
CA PHE A 77 -5.20 -7.21 -7.08
C PHE A 77 -4.05 -8.23 -7.05
N ARG A 78 -2.83 -7.77 -7.36
CA ARG A 78 -1.64 -8.63 -7.31
C ARG A 78 -1.37 -9.18 -5.91
N ALA A 79 -1.60 -8.39 -4.86
CA ALA A 79 -1.45 -8.86 -3.47
C ALA A 79 -2.47 -9.96 -3.13
N LYS A 80 -3.70 -9.87 -3.67
CA LYS A 80 -4.78 -10.84 -3.42
C LYS A 80 -4.65 -12.12 -4.24
N TYR A 81 -4.30 -12.01 -5.53
CA TYR A 81 -4.35 -13.12 -6.50
C TYR A 81 -2.96 -13.58 -6.99
N GLY A 82 -1.89 -12.96 -6.51
CA GLY A 82 -0.50 -13.34 -6.82
C GLY A 82 0.04 -12.81 -8.16
N ARG A 83 -0.82 -12.52 -9.13
CA ARG A 83 -0.44 -12.01 -10.45
C ARG A 83 -1.44 -10.99 -10.98
N LEU A 84 -1.04 -10.24 -12.00
CA LEU A 84 -1.93 -9.33 -12.73
C LEU A 84 -2.59 -10.06 -13.90
N PRO A 85 -3.77 -9.59 -14.38
CA PRO A 85 -4.37 -10.07 -15.61
C PRO A 85 -3.59 -9.59 -16.83
N ASP A 86 -3.64 -10.34 -17.90
CA ASP A 86 -3.05 -9.93 -19.17
C ASP A 86 -4.00 -8.99 -19.92
N PHE A 87 -3.57 -7.76 -20.14
CA PHE A 87 -4.32 -6.74 -20.91
C PHE A 87 -4.04 -6.82 -22.40
N THR A 88 -2.94 -7.46 -22.80
CA THR A 88 -2.52 -7.57 -24.19
C THR A 88 -2.06 -8.99 -24.51
N VAL A 89 -2.34 -9.44 -25.73
CA VAL A 89 -1.81 -10.69 -26.27
C VAL A 89 -0.51 -10.41 -27.01
N MET A 90 0.50 -11.25 -26.78
CA MET A 90 1.77 -11.23 -27.52
C MET A 90 1.62 -11.96 -28.84
N GLU A 91 2.00 -11.34 -29.94
CA GLU A 91 2.25 -12.03 -31.18
C GLU A 91 3.73 -12.39 -31.29
N ASP A 92 4.05 -13.62 -31.64
CA ASP A 92 5.39 -14.16 -31.98
C ASP A 92 6.47 -13.99 -30.90
N GLY A 93 6.13 -14.10 -29.61
CA GLY A 93 7.12 -14.14 -28.52
C GLY A 93 7.94 -12.85 -28.36
N ARG A 94 7.67 -11.80 -29.13
CA ARG A 94 8.30 -10.48 -28.97
C ARG A 94 7.46 -9.60 -28.05
N ARG A 95 8.04 -9.09 -26.99
CA ARG A 95 7.43 -8.06 -26.13
C ARG A 95 7.22 -6.79 -26.96
N SER A 96 6.05 -6.63 -27.58
CA SER A 96 5.67 -5.37 -28.20
C SER A 96 4.96 -4.51 -27.15
N TYR A 97 5.41 -3.29 -26.98
CA TYR A 97 4.73 -2.27 -26.13
C TYR A 97 3.30 -1.96 -26.63
N TYR A 98 2.96 -2.46 -27.84
CA TYR A 98 1.68 -2.28 -28.52
C TYR A 98 1.00 -3.64 -28.81
N GLY A 99 1.06 -4.59 -27.86
CA GLY A 99 0.34 -5.85 -27.97
C GLY A 99 -1.14 -5.63 -28.26
N ARG A 100 -1.80 -6.59 -28.92
CA ARG A 100 -3.25 -6.51 -29.17
C ARG A 100 -4.00 -6.63 -27.85
N PRO A 101 -5.03 -5.80 -27.61
CA PRO A 101 -5.82 -5.89 -26.39
C PRO A 101 -6.50 -7.26 -26.29
N THR A 102 -6.56 -7.81 -25.09
CA THR A 102 -7.38 -9.00 -24.77
C THR A 102 -8.86 -8.61 -24.69
N ALA A 103 -9.75 -9.58 -24.51
CA ALA A 103 -11.17 -9.36 -24.26
C ALA A 103 -11.41 -8.46 -23.02
N LEU A 104 -10.48 -8.47 -22.05
CA LEU A 104 -10.51 -7.61 -20.88
C LEU A 104 -10.60 -6.11 -21.23
N GLY A 105 -10.04 -5.69 -22.37
CA GLY A 105 -10.12 -4.33 -22.87
C GLY A 105 -11.54 -3.86 -23.25
N LEU A 106 -12.54 -4.75 -23.31
CA LEU A 106 -13.95 -4.40 -23.46
C LEU A 106 -14.62 -4.04 -22.13
N PHE A 107 -13.97 -4.35 -21.00
CA PHE A 107 -14.45 -4.08 -19.65
C PHE A 107 -13.65 -2.98 -18.96
N LEU A 108 -12.33 -3.03 -19.03
CA LEU A 108 -11.43 -2.13 -18.31
C LEU A 108 -10.70 -1.19 -19.27
N TYR A 109 -10.99 0.09 -19.17
CA TYR A 109 -10.45 1.15 -20.01
C TYR A 109 -9.37 1.94 -19.29
N TYR A 110 -8.25 2.23 -19.97
CA TYR A 110 -7.16 3.00 -19.39
C TYR A 110 -7.50 4.50 -19.42
N GLU A 111 -7.52 5.11 -18.24
CA GLU A 111 -7.85 6.52 -18.04
C GLU A 111 -7.00 7.11 -16.91
N ALA A 112 -6.36 8.23 -17.17
CA ALA A 112 -5.58 8.99 -16.16
C ALA A 112 -4.57 8.14 -15.35
N GLY A 113 -3.90 7.18 -16.02
CA GLY A 113 -2.87 6.36 -15.36
C GLY A 113 -3.38 5.07 -14.70
N CYS A 114 -4.69 4.80 -14.75
CA CYS A 114 -5.30 3.59 -14.17
C CYS A 114 -6.34 2.97 -15.10
N TYR A 115 -6.68 1.70 -14.83
CA TYR A 115 -7.79 1.04 -15.51
C TYR A 115 -9.09 1.24 -14.74
N ARG A 116 -10.17 1.48 -15.46
CA ARG A 116 -11.49 1.73 -14.88
C ARG A 116 -12.58 1.02 -15.64
N LEU A 117 -13.53 0.47 -14.91
CA LEU A 117 -14.78 -0.07 -15.43
C LEU A 117 -15.79 1.08 -15.58
N PRO A 118 -16.39 1.30 -16.78
CA PRO A 118 -17.47 2.28 -16.96
C PRO A 118 -18.65 2.03 -16.03
N PHE A 119 -19.23 3.10 -15.53
CA PHE A 119 -20.31 3.03 -14.54
C PHE A 119 -21.54 2.26 -15.04
N ASP A 120 -21.93 2.48 -16.29
CA ASP A 120 -23.06 1.83 -16.96
C ASP A 120 -22.85 0.31 -17.18
N LEU A 121 -21.61 -0.16 -17.32
CA LEU A 121 -21.31 -1.58 -17.33
C LEU A 121 -21.28 -2.20 -15.92
N ARG A 122 -20.94 -1.39 -14.93
CA ARG A 122 -20.79 -1.85 -13.55
C ARG A 122 -22.09 -2.40 -12.97
N GLU A 123 -23.20 -1.63 -13.05
CA GLU A 123 -24.49 -2.05 -12.53
C GLU A 123 -24.97 -3.34 -13.20
N ARG A 124 -24.76 -3.44 -14.50
CA ARG A 124 -25.16 -4.61 -15.30
C ARG A 124 -24.32 -5.83 -14.95
N LEU A 125 -23.01 -5.69 -14.75
CA LEU A 125 -22.15 -6.78 -14.30
C LEU A 125 -22.50 -7.25 -12.90
N GLN A 126 -22.81 -6.35 -11.97
CA GLN A 126 -23.21 -6.70 -10.60
C GLN A 126 -24.49 -7.56 -10.56
N SER A 127 -25.31 -7.56 -11.61
CA SER A 127 -26.52 -8.41 -11.67
C SER A 127 -26.20 -9.92 -11.78
N PHE A 128 -25.01 -10.30 -12.25
CA PHE A 128 -24.63 -11.71 -12.44
C PHE A 128 -23.23 -12.09 -11.99
N VAL A 129 -22.35 -11.10 -11.79
CA VAL A 129 -21.01 -11.33 -11.27
C VAL A 129 -21.05 -11.34 -9.74
N LEU A 130 -20.50 -12.37 -9.13
CA LEU A 130 -20.44 -12.45 -7.67
C LEU A 130 -19.44 -11.46 -7.09
N GLU A 131 -19.80 -10.87 -5.95
CA GLU A 131 -18.90 -10.01 -5.21
C GLU A 131 -17.65 -10.76 -4.78
N PRO A 132 -16.44 -10.23 -5.08
CA PRO A 132 -15.20 -10.86 -4.67
C PRO A 132 -15.10 -10.95 -3.14
N LEU A 133 -14.76 -12.12 -2.63
CA LEU A 133 -14.56 -12.29 -1.20
C LEU A 133 -13.50 -11.32 -0.67
N PRO A 134 -13.75 -10.65 0.46
CA PRO A 134 -12.75 -9.78 1.07
C PRO A 134 -11.51 -10.59 1.49
N VAL A 135 -10.34 -9.97 1.40
CA VAL A 135 -9.12 -10.57 1.96
C VAL A 135 -9.29 -10.66 3.48
N ARG A 136 -9.32 -11.90 3.98
CA ARG A 136 -9.36 -12.16 5.43
C ARG A 136 -7.98 -12.60 5.89
N LEU A 137 -7.52 -12.06 7.01
CA LEU A 137 -6.34 -12.57 7.69
C LEU A 137 -6.71 -13.91 8.33
N SER A 138 -6.00 -14.95 7.94
CA SER A 138 -6.15 -16.27 8.57
C SER A 138 -5.10 -16.43 9.66
N PRO A 139 -5.46 -16.94 10.83
CA PRO A 139 -4.47 -17.30 11.84
C PRO A 139 -3.56 -18.39 11.28
N VAL A 140 -2.28 -18.32 11.61
CA VAL A 140 -1.31 -19.36 11.28
C VAL A 140 -0.86 -20.07 12.55
N GLU A 141 -0.80 -21.38 12.54
CA GLU A 141 -0.33 -22.16 13.69
C GLU A 141 1.16 -22.02 13.89
N THR A 142 1.91 -21.88 12.80
CA THR A 142 3.37 -21.71 12.83
C THR A 142 3.78 -20.50 12.02
N LEU A 143 4.75 -19.74 12.56
CA LEU A 143 5.28 -18.57 11.87
C LEU A 143 6.08 -19.00 10.63
N PRO A 144 5.87 -18.38 9.46
CA PRO A 144 6.61 -18.72 8.26
C PRO A 144 8.09 -18.33 8.42
N VAL A 145 9.00 -19.28 8.13
CA VAL A 145 10.47 -19.06 8.20
C VAL A 145 11.03 -18.55 6.88
N LYS A 146 10.27 -18.71 5.80
CA LYS A 146 10.68 -18.31 4.44
C LYS A 146 9.49 -17.71 3.67
N ALA A 147 9.77 -16.74 2.80
CA ALA A 147 8.86 -16.27 1.76
C ALA A 147 9.57 -16.43 0.41
N GLY A 148 9.20 -17.46 -0.34
CA GLY A 148 9.94 -17.90 -1.52
C GLY A 148 11.38 -18.32 -1.12
N GLU A 149 12.38 -17.76 -1.79
CA GLU A 149 13.80 -18.02 -1.48
C GLU A 149 14.35 -17.19 -0.30
N LYS A 150 13.63 -16.16 0.15
CA LYS A 150 14.10 -15.26 1.21
C LYS A 150 13.76 -15.79 2.59
N ARG A 151 14.77 -15.84 3.47
CA ARG A 151 14.58 -16.13 4.88
C ARG A 151 13.88 -14.94 5.55
N LEU A 152 12.81 -15.22 6.29
CA LEU A 152 12.09 -14.22 7.08
C LEU A 152 12.66 -14.16 8.49
N THR A 153 12.80 -12.94 9.02
CA THR A 153 13.04 -12.72 10.44
C THR A 153 11.73 -12.28 11.06
N VAL A 154 11.18 -13.11 11.93
CA VAL A 154 9.96 -12.81 12.68
C VAL A 154 10.35 -12.38 14.08
N ARG A 155 9.82 -11.25 14.55
CA ARG A 155 10.04 -10.71 15.90
C ARG A 155 8.69 -10.48 16.57
N CYS A 156 8.53 -11.02 17.78
CA CYS A 156 7.36 -10.76 18.63
C CYS A 156 7.70 -9.57 19.55
N ASN A 157 7.26 -8.37 19.15
CA ASN A 157 7.67 -7.13 19.79
C ASN A 157 6.82 -6.71 21.00
N GLU A 158 5.76 -7.42 21.34
CA GLU A 158 4.83 -7.02 22.40
C GLU A 158 5.52 -6.94 23.77
N ARG A 159 6.30 -7.96 24.13
CA ARG A 159 7.09 -7.98 25.35
C ARG A 159 8.18 -6.92 25.34
N ASP A 160 8.91 -6.83 24.23
CA ASP A 160 10.01 -5.87 24.08
C ASP A 160 9.48 -4.44 24.18
N ALA A 161 8.38 -4.10 23.52
CA ALA A 161 7.78 -2.77 23.58
C ALA A 161 7.35 -2.38 25.01
N THR A 162 6.89 -3.35 25.79
CA THR A 162 6.54 -3.14 27.20
C THR A 162 7.77 -2.77 28.05
N ILE A 163 8.88 -3.48 27.83
CA ILE A 163 10.16 -3.22 28.52
C ILE A 163 10.74 -1.89 28.04
N ASP A 164 10.80 -1.69 26.73
CA ASP A 164 11.34 -0.49 26.09
C ASP A 164 10.63 0.77 26.59
N LEU A 165 9.29 0.77 26.69
CA LEU A 165 8.52 1.88 27.21
C LEU A 165 8.99 2.29 28.62
N LEU A 166 9.14 1.34 29.52
CA LEU A 166 9.56 1.63 30.91
C LEU A 166 11.00 2.14 30.96
N VAL A 167 11.89 1.56 30.17
CA VAL A 167 13.27 2.02 30.04
C VAL A 167 13.33 3.44 29.52
N LEU A 168 12.57 3.75 28.46
CA LEU A 168 12.52 5.08 27.84
C LEU A 168 11.97 6.14 28.79
N LEU A 169 10.87 5.84 29.49
CA LEU A 169 10.31 6.75 30.49
C LEU A 169 11.33 7.06 31.58
N ARG A 170 12.04 6.05 32.09
CA ARG A 170 13.07 6.24 33.15
C ARG A 170 14.28 7.05 32.66
N LEU A 171 14.80 6.74 31.44
CA LEU A 171 15.90 7.49 30.86
C LEU A 171 15.51 8.95 30.58
N THR A 172 14.27 9.19 30.20
CA THR A 172 13.72 10.53 29.97
C THR A 172 13.59 11.29 31.31
N ASP A 173 13.10 10.64 32.35
CA ASP A 173 12.98 11.21 33.70
C ASP A 173 14.35 11.59 34.27
N GLN A 174 15.38 10.77 33.99
CA GLN A 174 16.78 11.03 34.38
C GLN A 174 17.45 12.12 33.51
N GLY A 175 16.75 12.69 32.50
CA GLY A 175 17.31 13.71 31.59
C GLY A 175 18.40 13.18 30.64
N LYS A 176 18.47 11.85 30.43
CA LYS A 176 19.48 11.21 29.59
C LYS A 176 19.10 11.21 28.10
N VAL A 177 17.84 11.44 27.75
CA VAL A 177 17.37 11.50 26.37
C VAL A 177 17.52 12.91 25.83
N GLN A 178 18.39 13.08 24.85
CA GLN A 178 18.65 14.37 24.19
C GLN A 178 18.07 14.39 22.80
N VAL A 179 17.54 15.54 22.39
CA VAL A 179 16.98 15.80 21.06
C VAL A 179 17.46 17.15 20.54
N SER A 180 17.42 17.31 19.25
CA SER A 180 17.72 18.62 18.63
C SER A 180 16.68 19.66 19.07
N ASP A 181 17.15 20.83 19.45
CA ASP A 181 16.33 21.99 19.79
C ASP A 181 15.54 22.56 18.60
N LYS A 182 15.98 22.30 17.38
CA LYS A 182 15.30 22.75 16.15
C LYS A 182 14.28 21.73 15.62
N THR A 183 14.64 20.44 15.62
CA THR A 183 13.85 19.40 14.94
C THR A 183 13.18 18.43 15.89
N SER A 184 13.47 18.46 17.19
CA SER A 184 13.01 17.51 18.20
C SER A 184 13.46 16.06 17.93
N LEU A 185 14.34 15.82 16.95
CA LEU A 185 14.84 14.51 16.60
C LEU A 185 15.98 14.07 17.51
N PRO A 186 16.07 12.77 17.88
CA PRO A 186 17.19 12.25 18.67
C PRO A 186 18.49 12.25 17.85
N GLY A 187 19.55 12.81 18.44
CA GLY A 187 20.90 12.78 17.83
C GLY A 187 21.54 11.40 17.92
N THR A 188 22.66 11.21 17.20
CA THR A 188 23.38 9.93 17.12
C THR A 188 23.79 9.37 18.48
N ALA A 189 24.22 10.25 19.42
CA ALA A 189 24.60 9.85 20.78
C ALA A 189 23.40 9.25 21.55
N THR A 190 22.24 9.91 21.46
CA THR A 190 20.99 9.41 22.07
C THR A 190 20.56 8.09 21.42
N GLN A 191 20.62 7.98 20.09
CA GLN A 191 20.26 6.73 19.42
C GLN A 191 21.17 5.57 19.86
N ARG A 192 22.46 5.78 20.04
CA ARG A 192 23.39 4.76 20.57
C ARG A 192 23.02 4.37 21.99
N LEU A 193 22.87 5.35 22.88
CA LEU A 193 22.43 5.12 24.25
C LEU A 193 21.16 4.26 24.31
N LEU A 194 20.18 4.60 23.49
CA LEU A 194 18.90 3.88 23.46
C LEU A 194 19.07 2.46 22.90
N THR A 195 19.81 2.29 21.80
CA THR A 195 20.09 0.97 21.23
C THR A 195 20.70 0.01 22.26
N ASP A 196 21.59 0.51 23.11
CA ASP A 196 22.25 -0.29 24.15
C ASP A 196 21.31 -0.69 25.30
N HIS A 197 20.18 0.02 25.48
CA HIS A 197 19.22 -0.21 26.58
C HIS A 197 17.91 -0.87 26.12
N LEU A 198 17.65 -0.91 24.81
CA LEU A 198 16.41 -1.49 24.27
C LEU A 198 16.43 -3.02 24.33
N ALA A 199 15.29 -3.61 24.68
CA ALA A 199 15.11 -5.06 24.69
C ALA A 199 15.34 -5.63 23.28
N GLY A 200 16.25 -6.61 23.18
CA GLY A 200 16.62 -7.21 21.89
C GLY A 200 17.36 -6.27 20.91
N GLY A 201 17.79 -5.08 21.37
CA GLY A 201 18.47 -4.08 20.55
C GLY A 201 17.57 -3.43 19.50
N ASP A 202 18.18 -2.79 18.51
CA ASP A 202 17.46 -2.19 17.38
C ASP A 202 17.32 -3.17 16.21
N PHE A 203 16.40 -2.89 15.27
CA PHE A 203 16.17 -3.76 14.10
C PHE A 203 17.32 -3.71 13.09
N TYR A 204 17.92 -2.54 12.93
CA TYR A 204 19.01 -2.28 11.99
C TYR A 204 20.17 -1.64 12.75
N VAL A 205 21.15 -2.45 13.07
CA VAL A 205 22.41 -2.00 13.68
C VAL A 205 23.46 -2.01 12.57
N PRO A 206 23.98 -0.87 12.13
CA PRO A 206 25.03 -0.86 11.12
C PRO A 206 26.29 -1.53 11.67
N PRO A 207 26.99 -2.35 10.88
CA PRO A 207 28.26 -2.96 11.27
C PRO A 207 29.29 -1.87 11.60
N ARG A 208 30.03 -2.06 12.68
CA ARG A 208 30.97 -1.08 13.28
C ARG A 208 32.03 -0.49 12.35
N LYS A 209 32.24 -1.03 11.13
CA LYS A 209 33.40 -0.74 10.26
C LYS A 209 33.11 -0.41 8.80
N GLN A 210 31.87 -0.21 8.38
CA GLN A 210 31.62 0.20 7.00
C GLN A 210 31.37 1.70 6.89
N ARG A 211 32.32 2.42 6.26
CA ARG A 211 32.07 3.75 5.68
C ARG A 211 31.13 3.55 4.50
N GLN A 212 29.85 3.83 4.70
CA GLN A 212 28.85 3.50 3.71
C GLN A 212 28.46 4.70 2.84
N ARG A 213 28.53 4.42 1.54
CA ARG A 213 27.92 5.21 0.48
C ARG A 213 26.54 4.67 0.07
N SER A 214 26.03 3.64 0.71
CA SER A 214 24.67 3.11 0.48
C SER A 214 23.72 3.63 1.54
N ALA A 215 22.51 3.99 1.13
CA ALA A 215 21.41 4.45 1.95
C ALA A 215 20.97 3.36 2.94
N GLU A 216 21.68 3.24 4.06
CA GLU A 216 21.30 2.31 5.11
C GLU A 216 20.25 2.93 6.03
N ILE A 217 19.23 2.13 6.29
CA ILE A 217 18.25 2.42 7.33
C ILE A 217 19.00 2.34 8.67
N GLY A 218 19.17 3.46 9.34
CA GLY A 218 19.79 3.51 10.68
C GLY A 218 18.88 2.89 11.76
N PRO A 219 19.23 3.03 13.05
CA PRO A 219 18.43 2.52 14.15
C PRO A 219 17.00 3.05 14.08
N ILE A 220 16.00 2.16 14.06
CA ILE A 220 14.58 2.52 13.95
C ILE A 220 13.96 2.70 15.33
N LYS A 221 14.12 1.72 16.23
CA LYS A 221 13.56 1.77 17.58
C LYS A 221 14.12 2.97 18.37
N ALA A 222 15.43 3.10 18.38
CA ALA A 222 16.12 4.18 19.09
C ALA A 222 15.80 5.58 18.53
N PHE A 223 15.49 5.67 17.23
CA PHE A 223 15.05 6.90 16.61
C PHE A 223 13.58 7.22 16.93
N SER A 224 12.69 6.24 16.83
CA SER A 224 11.24 6.43 16.89
C SER A 224 10.74 6.67 18.32
N TRP A 225 11.29 5.98 19.32
CA TRP A 225 10.80 6.04 20.69
C TRP A 225 10.73 7.45 21.28
N PRO A 226 11.78 8.30 21.20
CA PRO A 226 11.70 9.68 21.69
C PRO A 226 10.61 10.51 21.02
N LEU A 227 10.34 10.24 19.73
CA LEU A 227 9.29 10.91 18.97
C LEU A 227 7.90 10.41 19.37
N LEU A 228 7.74 9.12 19.59
CA LEU A 228 6.50 8.53 20.08
C LEU A 228 6.10 9.06 21.45
N LEU A 229 7.07 9.23 22.38
CA LEU A 229 6.81 9.84 23.69
C LEU A 229 6.35 11.30 23.55
N GLN A 230 6.95 12.05 22.63
CA GLN A 230 6.56 13.44 22.36
C GLN A 230 5.17 13.49 21.70
N ALA A 231 4.91 12.70 20.67
CA ALA A 231 3.62 12.63 19.98
C ALA A 231 2.48 12.26 20.93
N ALA A 232 2.74 11.37 21.88
CA ALA A 232 1.78 10.99 22.90
C ALA A 232 1.60 12.01 24.02
N GLY A 233 2.43 13.05 24.08
CA GLY A 233 2.43 14.04 25.16
C GLY A 233 2.97 13.52 26.49
N LEU A 234 3.70 12.38 26.47
CA LEU A 234 4.34 11.80 27.66
C LEU A 234 5.67 12.48 27.97
N ALA A 235 6.33 13.03 26.97
CA ALA A 235 7.53 13.82 27.13
C ALA A 235 7.42 15.13 26.36
N GLN A 236 8.06 16.15 26.89
CA GLN A 236 8.17 17.48 26.28
C GLN A 236 9.62 17.90 26.22
N ARG A 237 9.94 18.69 25.21
CA ARG A 237 11.27 19.22 25.04
C ARG A 237 11.53 20.37 26.02
N ASN A 238 12.67 20.30 26.68
CA ASN A 238 13.21 21.38 27.52
C ASN A 238 14.66 21.67 27.08
N GLY A 239 14.85 22.67 26.21
CA GLY A 239 16.10 22.90 25.49
C GLY A 239 16.46 21.70 24.63
N SER A 240 17.64 21.14 24.80
CA SER A 240 18.13 19.95 24.09
C SER A 240 17.80 18.63 24.78
N LYS A 241 17.01 18.63 25.85
CA LYS A 241 16.65 17.42 26.60
C LYS A 241 15.15 17.16 26.53
N LEU A 242 14.78 15.90 26.59
CA LEU A 242 13.40 15.52 26.88
C LEU A 242 13.20 15.39 28.39
N SER A 243 12.08 15.91 28.87
CA SER A 243 11.61 15.78 30.23
C SER A 243 10.21 15.15 30.24
N LEU A 244 9.90 14.33 31.21
CA LEU A 244 8.56 13.79 31.34
C LEU A 244 7.54 14.90 31.66
N SER A 245 6.41 14.85 31.00
CA SER A 245 5.22 15.58 31.37
C SER A 245 4.57 14.96 32.62
N ASP A 246 3.53 15.59 33.17
CA ASP A 246 2.74 14.98 34.25
C ASP A 246 2.09 13.67 33.84
N MET A 247 1.66 13.57 32.55
CA MET A 247 1.18 12.33 31.97
C MET A 247 2.29 11.28 31.90
N GLY A 248 3.50 11.68 31.51
CA GLY A 248 4.66 10.79 31.44
C GLY A 248 5.05 10.24 32.81
N ARG A 249 5.03 11.08 33.85
CA ARG A 249 5.26 10.63 35.21
C ARG A 249 4.20 9.66 35.73
N LYS A 250 2.93 9.91 35.42
CA LYS A 250 1.84 8.95 35.73
C LYS A 250 1.99 7.64 34.94
N ALA A 251 2.52 7.69 33.71
CA ALA A 251 2.74 6.52 32.90
C ALA A 251 3.77 5.54 33.51
N LEU A 252 4.73 6.00 34.28
CA LEU A 252 5.70 5.14 35.00
C LEU A 252 5.02 4.15 35.96
N ALA A 253 3.88 4.54 36.57
CA ALA A 253 3.11 3.70 37.47
C ALA A 253 1.89 3.05 36.82
N SER A 254 1.69 3.25 35.52
CA SER A 254 0.53 2.76 34.80
C SER A 254 0.81 1.41 34.17
N VAL A 255 -0.27 0.65 33.84
CA VAL A 255 -0.16 -0.59 33.08
C VAL A 255 0.42 -0.31 31.69
N PRO A 256 1.57 -0.88 31.31
CA PRO A 256 2.26 -0.56 30.05
C PRO A 256 1.40 -0.71 28.81
N ALA A 257 0.56 -1.76 28.74
CA ALA A 257 -0.32 -1.99 27.61
C ALA A 257 -1.32 -0.84 27.37
N LYS A 258 -1.85 -0.21 28.45
CA LYS A 258 -2.73 0.96 28.34
C LYS A 258 -1.96 2.18 27.80
N VAL A 259 -0.73 2.35 28.25
CA VAL A 259 0.15 3.46 27.80
C VAL A 259 0.51 3.27 26.33
N LEU A 260 0.90 2.06 25.90
CA LEU A 260 1.20 1.73 24.51
C LEU A 260 0.00 2.00 23.60
N ARG A 261 -1.21 1.60 24.02
CA ARG A 261 -2.43 1.89 23.27
C ARG A 261 -2.69 3.40 23.13
N ALA A 262 -2.45 4.16 24.19
CA ALA A 262 -2.59 5.62 24.16
C ALA A 262 -1.54 6.26 23.23
N ILE A 263 -0.29 5.80 23.27
CA ILE A 263 0.78 6.23 22.36
C ILE A 263 0.35 5.98 20.90
N TRP A 264 -0.10 4.78 20.58
CA TRP A 264 -0.57 4.42 19.24
C TRP A 264 -1.68 5.35 18.74
N SER A 265 -2.72 5.56 19.55
CA SER A 265 -3.86 6.40 19.17
C SER A 265 -3.49 7.88 18.94
N LYS A 266 -2.47 8.37 19.65
CA LYS A 266 -1.95 9.73 19.50
C LYS A 266 -1.02 9.84 18.29
N TRP A 267 -0.16 8.85 18.10
CA TRP A 267 0.78 8.81 16.98
C TRP A 267 0.08 8.80 15.63
N LEU A 268 -1.00 8.03 15.45
CA LEU A 268 -1.80 8.02 14.22
C LEU A 268 -2.33 9.40 13.78
N LYS A 269 -2.39 10.37 14.72
CA LYS A 269 -2.86 11.74 14.48
C LYS A 269 -1.72 12.77 14.52
N SER A 270 -0.48 12.31 14.67
CA SER A 270 0.67 13.17 14.86
C SER A 270 1.36 13.44 13.52
N SER A 271 1.72 14.69 13.29
CA SER A 271 2.58 15.14 12.19
C SER A 271 4.02 15.40 12.63
N LEU A 272 4.43 14.90 13.81
CA LEU A 272 5.75 15.20 14.39
C LEU A 272 6.90 14.66 13.54
N PHE A 273 6.70 13.52 12.87
CA PHE A 273 7.65 12.98 11.91
C PHE A 273 6.92 12.11 10.88
N ASP A 274 7.56 12.00 9.72
CA ASP A 274 7.15 11.13 8.63
C ASP A 274 8.08 9.91 8.63
N GLU A 275 7.53 8.72 8.84
CA GLU A 275 8.27 7.46 8.85
C GLU A 275 8.97 7.21 7.51
N PHE A 276 8.35 7.60 6.43
CA PHE A 276 8.88 7.44 5.09
C PHE A 276 10.09 8.35 4.81
N SER A 277 10.27 9.41 5.59
CA SER A 277 11.43 10.30 5.45
C SER A 277 12.77 9.60 5.64
N ARG A 278 12.78 8.41 6.25
CA ARG A 278 13.98 7.59 6.45
C ARG A 278 14.26 6.61 5.32
N ILE A 279 13.37 6.47 4.37
CA ILE A 279 13.52 5.61 3.20
C ILE A 279 13.95 6.47 2.03
N ASP A 280 15.22 6.39 1.62
CA ASP A 280 15.76 7.29 0.59
C ASP A 280 15.03 7.24 -0.74
N VAL A 281 14.47 6.08 -1.12
CA VAL A 281 13.72 5.90 -2.37
C VAL A 281 12.41 6.70 -2.41
N ILE A 282 11.81 6.96 -1.24
CA ILE A 282 10.54 7.70 -1.12
C ILE A 282 10.67 9.02 -0.34
N LYS A 283 11.89 9.36 0.08
CA LYS A 283 12.19 10.58 0.81
C LYS A 283 11.77 11.81 0.00
N GLY A 284 11.00 12.68 0.63
CA GLY A 284 10.49 13.89 -0.02
C GLY A 284 9.17 13.71 -0.79
N GLN A 285 8.67 12.49 -0.91
CA GLN A 285 7.31 12.26 -1.37
C GLN A 285 6.36 12.56 -0.20
N LYS A 286 5.64 13.66 -0.30
CA LYS A 286 4.56 13.94 0.67
C LYS A 286 3.36 13.08 0.29
N SER A 287 2.82 12.28 1.22
CA SER A 287 1.51 11.69 1.03
C SER A 287 0.50 12.82 0.90
N LYS A 288 -0.29 12.81 -0.17
CA LYS A 288 -1.39 13.74 -0.37
C LYS A 288 -2.67 13.17 0.29
N GLU A 289 -2.56 12.72 1.51
CA GLU A 289 -3.73 12.42 2.31
C GLU A 289 -4.09 13.66 3.13
N ASN A 290 -5.10 14.34 2.67
CA ASN A 290 -5.85 15.32 3.43
C ASN A 290 -6.90 14.62 4.29
#